data_dbc074c3e28be1995c9e01eeeebd223b
#
_entry.id   dbc074c3e28be1995c9e01eeeebd223b
#
_cell.length_a   1.000
_cell.length_b   1.000
_cell.length_c   1.000
_cell.angle_alpha   90.00
_cell.angle_beta   90.00
_cell.angle_gamma   90.00
#
_symmetry.space_group_name_H-M   'P 1'
#
loop_
_entity.id
_entity.type
_entity.pdbx_description
1 polymer ?
#
loop_
_entity_poly.entity_id
_entity_poly.type
_entity_poly.pdbx_seq_one_letter_code
_entity_poly.pdbx_strand_id
1 'polypeptide(L)'
;MQMPDQPPARRAPAPFGRVVKLSVLLCTPSALAFILMVVSGQLTVVPAVGYGLMVFAGSMLLVRLFAGDIYSAVNYIRRLVAEGTAAPPPAPPMHWSDAARETTAAAAQLARHWGGRWDRAEASARATESVLDSLPQPLFMIDEERRVTWANLAARRFTGREPREANLATVIRAPDVLEAVAAVLTGGVGRQLQHTTSGPTARTFTLVVEPLAGPAMNGARVLMILHDITALVRMEEMRADFVANASHELRTPLASLVGFIETLRGPAKDDAEAHERFLAIMQAQAERMSRLIEDLLSLSRIELHEHTPPTGTADVRDIVERVAEGLEPQAAKRSMRIDIRMADDLPSVPGEPNELSQVFQNLLANALKYGHGETAVDVTAVPVPRGPASMPAASRGPCLRVSVRDRGDGIPKEHLPRLTERFYRVDTARSRQLGGTGLGLAIVKHIVARHRGALTIESTVGEGSTFTVYLPLSPPPVPVPEIPSRGDKV
;
A
#
# COMPACT_ATOMS: atom_id res chain seq x y z
N MET A 1 -17.34 32.24 -7.36
CA MET A 1 -17.77 32.99 -6.16
C MET A 1 -17.18 34.38 -6.28
N GLN A 2 -17.98 35.38 -6.77
CA GLN A 2 -17.54 36.75 -6.96
C GLN A 2 -17.28 37.37 -5.61
N MET A 3 -16.05 37.88 -5.40
CA MET A 3 -15.72 38.70 -4.21
C MET A 3 -16.60 39.96 -4.20
N PRO A 4 -17.13 40.34 -3.04
CA PRO A 4 -17.88 41.58 -2.94
C PRO A 4 -16.98 42.78 -3.26
N ASP A 5 -17.52 43.67 -4.08
CA ASP A 5 -16.93 44.97 -4.50
C ASP A 5 -16.42 45.74 -3.27
N GLN A 6 -15.11 45.82 -3.09
CA GLN A 6 -14.54 46.63 -2.00
C GLN A 6 -14.75 48.08 -2.35
N PRO A 7 -15.32 48.88 -1.44
CA PRO A 7 -15.53 50.30 -1.71
C PRO A 7 -14.19 51.01 -2.00
N PRO A 8 -14.18 51.98 -2.92
CA PRO A 8 -12.95 52.66 -3.32
C PRO A 8 -12.26 53.28 -2.09
N ALA A 9 -10.96 53.05 -1.99
CA ALA A 9 -10.14 53.54 -0.88
C ALA A 9 -10.28 55.06 -0.74
N ARG A 10 -10.88 55.53 0.36
CA ARG A 10 -11.05 56.98 0.64
C ARG A 10 -9.69 57.61 0.97
N ARG A 11 -9.44 58.81 0.41
CA ARG A 11 -8.27 59.62 0.76
C ARG A 11 -8.18 59.82 2.28
N ALA A 12 -7.00 59.61 2.84
CA ALA A 12 -6.75 59.94 4.24
C ALA A 12 -6.57 61.46 4.38
N PRO A 13 -7.35 62.17 5.20
CA PRO A 13 -7.17 63.59 5.39
C PRO A 13 -5.85 63.88 6.11
N ALA A 14 -5.07 64.82 5.59
CA ALA A 14 -3.85 65.27 6.27
C ALA A 14 -4.21 65.94 7.60
N PRO A 15 -3.46 65.72 8.70
CA PRO A 15 -3.73 66.34 10.00
C PRO A 15 -3.67 67.89 9.87
N PHE A 16 -4.77 68.52 10.19
CA PHE A 16 -4.95 70.00 10.02
C PHE A 16 -3.79 70.83 10.60
N GLY A 17 -3.30 70.52 11.82
CA GLY A 17 -2.18 71.18 12.43
C GLY A 17 -0.87 71.14 11.68
N ARG A 18 -0.60 70.06 10.94
CA ARG A 18 0.61 69.95 10.08
C ARG A 18 0.46 70.73 8.78
N VAL A 19 -0.74 70.72 8.21
CA VAL A 19 -1.05 71.56 7.03
C VAL A 19 -0.82 73.01 7.34
N VAL A 20 -1.35 73.52 8.46
CA VAL A 20 -1.16 74.91 8.93
C VAL A 20 0.30 75.27 9.14
N LYS A 21 1.07 74.41 9.85
CA LYS A 21 2.52 74.62 10.07
C LYS A 21 3.31 74.74 8.77
N LEU A 22 3.07 73.82 7.80
CA LEU A 22 3.75 73.90 6.53
C LEU A 22 3.34 75.12 5.70
N SER A 23 2.07 75.47 5.72
CA SER A 23 1.57 76.68 5.02
C SER A 23 2.14 77.97 5.61
N VAL A 24 2.28 78.03 6.90
CA VAL A 24 2.98 79.18 7.56
C VAL A 24 4.43 79.27 7.10
N LEU A 25 5.15 78.13 7.10
CA LEU A 25 6.55 78.05 6.64
C LEU A 25 6.72 78.49 5.18
N LEU A 26 5.81 78.07 4.30
CA LEU A 26 5.83 78.39 2.87
C LEU A 26 5.49 79.86 2.61
N CYS A 27 4.71 80.48 3.48
CA CYS A 27 4.32 81.90 3.35
C CYS A 27 5.34 82.87 3.98
N THR A 28 6.31 82.39 4.76
CA THR A 28 7.29 83.27 5.42
C THR A 28 8.07 84.21 4.47
N PRO A 29 8.56 83.78 3.29
CA PRO A 29 9.24 84.62 2.35
C PRO A 29 8.33 85.73 1.78
N SER A 30 7.08 85.40 1.47
CA SER A 30 6.10 86.28 0.91
C SER A 30 5.65 87.32 1.99
N ALA A 31 5.47 86.90 3.22
CA ALA A 31 5.14 87.75 4.33
C ALA A 31 6.26 88.82 4.62
N LEU A 32 7.54 88.34 4.58
CA LEU A 32 8.67 89.20 4.71
C LEU A 32 8.74 90.24 3.59
N ALA A 33 8.49 89.85 2.36
CA ALA A 33 8.48 90.74 1.20
C ALA A 33 7.38 91.80 1.32
N PHE A 34 6.15 91.38 1.75
CA PHE A 34 5.08 92.32 1.97
C PHE A 34 5.41 93.32 3.12
N ILE A 35 6.00 92.89 4.21
CA ILE A 35 6.46 93.74 5.30
C ILE A 35 7.49 94.78 4.77
N LEU A 36 8.46 94.32 3.96
CA LEU A 36 9.48 95.17 3.37
C LEU A 36 8.85 96.23 2.46
N MET A 37 7.86 95.89 1.64
CA MET A 37 7.14 96.83 0.77
C MET A 37 6.34 97.84 1.52
N VAL A 38 5.72 97.49 2.66
CA VAL A 38 5.05 98.41 3.53
C VAL A 38 6.02 99.36 4.21
N VAL A 39 7.15 98.88 4.73
CA VAL A 39 8.20 99.67 5.34
C VAL A 39 8.83 100.65 4.36
N SER A 40 9.03 100.25 3.10
CA SER A 40 9.57 101.11 2.03
C SER A 40 8.53 102.12 1.48
N GLY A 41 7.29 102.15 1.96
CA GLY A 41 6.25 103.04 1.51
C GLY A 41 5.64 102.68 0.13
N GLN A 42 5.98 101.55 -0.45
CA GLN A 42 5.49 101.14 -1.78
C GLN A 42 4.09 100.48 -1.73
N LEU A 43 3.67 100.03 -0.55
CA LEU A 43 2.35 99.41 -0.39
C LEU A 43 1.70 99.88 0.93
N THR A 44 0.40 100.17 0.93
CA THR A 44 -0.34 100.51 2.18
C THR A 44 -0.69 99.20 2.94
N VAL A 45 -0.86 99.29 4.27
CA VAL A 45 -1.07 98.18 5.17
C VAL A 45 -2.27 97.32 4.81
N VAL A 46 -3.40 97.90 4.40
CA VAL A 46 -4.65 97.19 4.13
C VAL A 46 -4.54 96.26 2.95
N PRO A 47 -4.06 96.66 1.76
CA PRO A 47 -3.85 95.72 0.65
C PRO A 47 -2.72 94.71 0.91
N ALA A 48 -1.66 95.08 1.70
CA ALA A 48 -0.61 94.09 2.07
C ALA A 48 -1.17 92.91 2.89
N VAL A 49 -2.05 93.19 3.85
CA VAL A 49 -2.73 92.13 4.63
C VAL A 49 -3.65 91.29 3.74
N GLY A 50 -4.39 91.97 2.82
CA GLY A 50 -5.27 91.23 1.87
C GLY A 50 -4.50 90.26 0.98
N TYR A 51 -3.38 90.73 0.38
CA TYR A 51 -2.50 89.84 -0.44
C TYR A 51 -1.85 88.75 0.41
N GLY A 52 -1.44 89.04 1.65
CA GLY A 52 -0.88 88.03 2.58
C GLY A 52 -1.88 86.94 2.93
N LEU A 53 -3.14 87.28 3.18
CA LEU A 53 -4.21 86.34 3.44
C LEU A 53 -4.51 85.46 2.18
N MET A 54 -4.50 86.08 1.00
CA MET A 54 -4.72 85.36 -0.24
C MET A 54 -3.61 84.37 -0.53
N VAL A 55 -2.32 84.76 -0.33
CA VAL A 55 -1.17 83.80 -0.48
C VAL A 55 -1.24 82.73 0.57
N PHE A 56 -1.60 83.02 1.81
CA PHE A 56 -1.77 82.00 2.84
C PHE A 56 -2.89 81.01 2.53
N ALA A 57 -4.06 81.51 2.08
CA ALA A 57 -5.17 80.62 1.68
C ALA A 57 -4.79 79.69 0.48
N GLY A 58 -4.08 80.29 -0.53
CA GLY A 58 -3.58 79.50 -1.67
C GLY A 58 -2.53 78.42 -1.29
N SER A 59 -1.59 78.86 -0.40
CA SER A 59 -0.57 77.88 0.09
C SER A 59 -1.21 76.80 0.97
N MET A 60 -2.18 77.12 1.76
CA MET A 60 -2.93 76.16 2.60
C MET A 60 -3.69 75.15 1.73
N LEU A 61 -4.30 75.58 0.63
CA LEU A 61 -4.96 74.70 -0.32
C LEU A 61 -3.97 73.77 -1.00
N LEU A 62 -2.84 74.35 -1.52
CA LEU A 62 -1.79 73.56 -2.15
C LEU A 62 -1.20 72.48 -1.20
N VAL A 63 -0.78 72.93 -0.01
CA VAL A 63 -0.24 72.02 1.02
C VAL A 63 -1.24 70.92 1.37
N ARG A 64 -2.51 71.24 1.50
CA ARG A 64 -3.58 70.28 1.81
C ARG A 64 -3.72 69.24 0.71
N LEU A 65 -3.62 69.61 -0.56
CA LEU A 65 -3.75 68.73 -1.71
C LEU A 65 -2.54 67.75 -1.79
N PHE A 66 -1.30 68.29 -1.72
CA PHE A 66 -0.08 67.47 -1.76
C PHE A 66 0.12 66.62 -0.50
N ALA A 67 -0.13 67.15 0.68
CA ALA A 67 -0.03 66.42 1.92
C ALA A 67 -1.03 65.27 1.98
N GLY A 68 -2.24 65.43 1.43
CA GLY A 68 -3.25 64.41 1.33
C GLY A 68 -2.77 63.19 0.56
N ASP A 69 -2.05 63.38 -0.58
CA ASP A 69 -1.51 62.29 -1.39
C ASP A 69 -0.37 61.58 -0.63
N ILE A 70 0.54 62.31 0.03
CA ILE A 70 1.62 61.70 0.82
C ILE A 70 1.07 60.90 2.01
N TYR A 71 0.09 61.39 2.74
CA TYR A 71 -0.53 60.63 3.83
C TYR A 71 -1.28 59.42 3.35
N SER A 72 -1.93 59.49 2.20
CA SER A 72 -2.59 58.37 1.56
C SER A 72 -1.58 57.29 1.16
N ALA A 73 -0.42 57.69 0.61
CA ALA A 73 0.69 56.78 0.29
C ALA A 73 1.24 56.07 1.53
N VAL A 74 1.55 56.82 2.58
CA VAL A 74 2.07 56.26 3.85
C VAL A 74 1.07 55.28 4.48
N ASN A 75 -0.21 55.63 4.52
CA ASN A 75 -1.23 54.74 5.06
C ASN A 75 -1.40 53.48 4.20
N TYR A 76 -1.31 53.59 2.89
CA TYR A 76 -1.35 52.46 1.99
C TYR A 76 -0.19 51.50 2.26
N ILE A 77 1.03 52.02 2.35
CA ILE A 77 2.22 51.22 2.67
C ILE A 77 2.10 50.56 4.04
N ARG A 78 1.61 51.25 5.06
CA ARG A 78 1.36 50.71 6.40
C ARG A 78 0.36 49.56 6.37
N ARG A 79 -0.70 49.65 5.58
CA ARG A 79 -1.67 48.57 5.40
C ARG A 79 -1.04 47.38 4.71
N LEU A 80 -0.25 47.58 3.65
CA LEU A 80 0.48 46.50 2.99
C LEU A 80 1.38 45.71 3.95
N VAL A 81 2.06 46.41 4.87
CA VAL A 81 2.93 45.77 5.88
C VAL A 81 2.13 45.07 6.97
N ALA A 82 1.01 45.64 7.42
CA ALA A 82 0.20 45.12 8.54
C ALA A 82 -0.66 43.92 8.11
N GLU A 83 -1.22 43.97 6.91
CA GLU A 83 -2.16 42.94 6.43
C GLU A 83 -1.46 41.71 5.82
N GLY A 84 -0.19 41.83 5.39
CA GLY A 84 0.62 40.69 4.85
C GLY A 84 -0.05 39.91 3.73
N THR A 85 -1.02 40.53 3.03
CA THR A 85 -1.92 39.88 2.12
C THR A 85 -1.28 39.61 0.76
N ALA A 86 -1.51 38.45 0.21
CA ALA A 86 -1.07 38.04 -1.15
C ALA A 86 -1.66 38.94 -2.26
N ALA A 87 -2.80 39.56 -2.02
CA ALA A 87 -3.43 40.53 -2.92
C ALA A 87 -3.43 41.90 -2.29
N PRO A 88 -2.55 42.83 -2.73
CA PRO A 88 -2.53 44.19 -2.21
C PRO A 88 -3.86 44.90 -2.51
N PRO A 89 -4.42 45.68 -1.53
CA PRO A 89 -5.62 46.45 -1.77
C PRO A 89 -5.40 47.49 -2.89
N PRO A 90 -6.45 47.94 -3.56
CA PRO A 90 -6.31 48.94 -4.62
C PRO A 90 -5.64 50.22 -4.10
N ALA A 91 -4.70 50.75 -4.88
CA ALA A 91 -4.01 51.99 -4.51
C ALA A 91 -5.00 53.14 -4.47
N PRO A 92 -4.93 54.02 -3.44
CA PRO A 92 -5.81 55.19 -3.36
C PRO A 92 -5.54 56.15 -4.52
N PRO A 93 -6.57 56.88 -5.00
CA PRO A 93 -6.39 57.83 -6.09
C PRO A 93 -5.53 59.04 -5.61
N MET A 94 -4.47 59.35 -6.38
CA MET A 94 -3.53 60.43 -6.12
C MET A 94 -3.46 61.33 -7.34
N HIS A 95 -3.68 62.62 -7.15
CA HIS A 95 -3.84 63.54 -8.29
C HIS A 95 -2.79 64.63 -8.33
N TRP A 96 -2.14 64.95 -7.19
CA TRP A 96 -1.29 66.15 -7.04
C TRP A 96 0.20 65.84 -6.81
N SER A 97 0.56 64.61 -6.47
CA SER A 97 1.94 64.20 -6.21
C SER A 97 2.31 62.98 -7.05
N ASP A 98 3.14 63.19 -8.08
CA ASP A 98 3.66 62.11 -8.90
C ASP A 98 4.55 61.16 -8.07
N ALA A 99 5.35 61.72 -7.17
CA ALA A 99 6.21 60.95 -6.28
C ALA A 99 5.39 60.01 -5.34
N ALA A 100 4.23 60.50 -4.82
CA ALA A 100 3.35 59.66 -4.00
C ALA A 100 2.70 58.52 -4.86
N ARG A 101 2.38 58.82 -6.11
CA ARG A 101 1.81 57.85 -7.07
C ARG A 101 2.86 56.77 -7.43
N GLU A 102 4.09 57.18 -7.73
CA GLU A 102 5.18 56.32 -8.06
C GLU A 102 5.60 55.39 -6.91
N THR A 103 5.71 55.96 -5.68
CA THR A 103 6.02 55.19 -4.48
C THR A 103 4.94 54.17 -4.12
N THR A 104 3.66 54.49 -4.28
CA THR A 104 2.59 53.51 -4.06
C THR A 104 2.53 52.44 -5.12
N ALA A 105 2.78 52.78 -6.38
CA ALA A 105 2.88 51.79 -7.48
C ALA A 105 4.02 50.85 -7.26
N ALA A 106 5.21 51.36 -6.89
CA ALA A 106 6.37 50.54 -6.57
C ALA A 106 6.12 49.61 -5.37
N ALA A 107 5.51 50.16 -4.31
CA ALA A 107 5.14 49.33 -3.14
C ALA A 107 4.13 48.23 -3.47
N ALA A 108 3.12 48.55 -4.28
CA ALA A 108 2.15 47.53 -4.76
C ALA A 108 2.80 46.47 -5.66
N GLN A 109 3.75 46.85 -6.50
CA GLN A 109 4.50 45.90 -7.34
C GLN A 109 5.37 45.00 -6.47
N LEU A 110 6.04 45.53 -5.49
CA LEU A 110 6.88 44.77 -4.54
C LEU A 110 6.00 43.76 -3.76
N ALA A 111 4.86 44.22 -3.22
CA ALA A 111 3.93 43.37 -2.48
C ALA A 111 3.41 42.21 -3.36
N ARG A 112 3.04 42.46 -4.63
CA ARG A 112 2.64 41.39 -5.57
C ARG A 112 3.78 40.40 -5.84
N HIS A 113 5.02 40.93 -5.99
CA HIS A 113 6.20 40.05 -6.25
C HIS A 113 6.48 39.13 -5.06
N TRP A 114 6.45 39.67 -3.83
CA TRP A 114 6.67 38.88 -2.61
C TRP A 114 5.52 37.92 -2.35
N GLY A 115 4.27 38.34 -2.49
CA GLY A 115 3.09 37.50 -2.36
C GLY A 115 3.14 36.31 -3.32
N GLY A 116 3.42 36.55 -4.60
CA GLY A 116 3.52 35.46 -5.57
C GLY A 116 4.72 34.51 -5.37
N ARG A 117 5.78 34.94 -4.67
CA ARG A 117 6.88 34.04 -4.24
C ARG A 117 6.46 33.20 -3.05
N TRP A 118 5.77 33.80 -2.08
CA TRP A 118 5.26 33.11 -0.89
C TRP A 118 4.24 32.03 -1.29
N ASP A 119 3.25 32.39 -2.11
CA ASP A 119 2.23 31.46 -2.59
C ASP A 119 2.86 30.27 -3.35
N ARG A 120 3.87 30.55 -4.19
CA ARG A 120 4.59 29.47 -4.89
C ARG A 120 5.38 28.60 -3.95
N ALA A 121 6.05 29.15 -2.94
CA ALA A 121 6.78 28.38 -1.94
C ALA A 121 5.83 27.51 -1.10
N GLU A 122 4.69 28.06 -0.69
CA GLU A 122 3.68 27.32 0.06
C GLU A 122 3.02 26.22 -0.80
N ALA A 123 2.68 26.53 -2.06
CA ALA A 123 2.16 25.53 -3.00
C ALA A 123 3.17 24.41 -3.27
N SER A 124 4.47 24.73 -3.41
CA SER A 124 5.54 23.75 -3.57
C SER A 124 5.71 22.88 -2.32
N ALA A 125 5.65 23.47 -1.12
CA ALA A 125 5.71 22.72 0.14
C ALA A 125 4.53 21.75 0.29
N ARG A 126 3.30 22.22 0.02
CA ARG A 126 2.10 21.36 0.03
C ARG A 126 2.16 20.25 -1.02
N ALA A 127 2.67 20.54 -2.21
CA ALA A 127 2.84 19.52 -3.25
C ALA A 127 3.84 18.44 -2.81
N THR A 128 4.97 18.83 -2.21
CA THR A 128 5.96 17.90 -1.67
C THR A 128 5.36 17.03 -0.57
N GLU A 129 4.62 17.62 0.37
CA GLU A 129 3.93 16.88 1.44
C GLU A 129 2.91 15.90 0.88
N SER A 130 2.13 16.30 -0.12
CA SER A 130 1.17 15.42 -0.80
C SER A 130 1.84 14.23 -1.49
N VAL A 131 3.00 14.43 -2.10
CA VAL A 131 3.78 13.33 -2.70
C VAL A 131 4.28 12.37 -1.62
N LEU A 132 4.84 12.88 -0.53
CA LEU A 132 5.32 12.04 0.57
C LEU A 132 4.16 11.29 1.26
N ASP A 133 2.97 11.89 1.40
CA ASP A 133 1.78 11.26 1.96
C ASP A 133 1.19 10.17 1.03
N SER A 134 1.44 10.26 -0.28
CA SER A 134 1.00 9.23 -1.24
C SER A 134 1.83 7.95 -1.21
N LEU A 135 3.03 8.00 -0.60
CA LEU A 135 3.90 6.82 -0.50
C LEU A 135 3.29 5.78 0.45
N PRO A 136 3.23 4.51 0.03
CA PRO A 136 2.63 3.44 0.84
C PRO A 136 3.50 3.01 2.03
N GLN A 137 4.78 3.38 2.02
CA GLN A 137 5.74 3.04 3.07
C GLN A 137 5.68 4.04 4.21
N PRO A 138 5.67 3.60 5.49
CA PRO A 138 5.81 4.50 6.63
C PRO A 138 7.13 5.27 6.59
N LEU A 139 7.03 6.61 6.63
CA LEU A 139 8.14 7.55 6.64
C LEU A 139 8.09 8.39 7.91
N PHE A 140 9.20 8.48 8.62
CA PHE A 140 9.37 9.30 9.81
C PHE A 140 10.58 10.21 9.66
N MET A 141 10.41 11.49 9.96
CA MET A 141 11.52 12.43 10.12
C MET A 141 11.76 12.68 11.61
N ILE A 142 13.00 12.66 12.03
CA ILE A 142 13.40 12.61 13.44
C ILE A 142 14.47 13.67 13.68
N ASP A 143 14.36 14.43 14.79
CA ASP A 143 15.32 15.45 15.22
C ASP A 143 16.50 14.88 16.04
N GLU A 144 17.38 15.75 16.52
CA GLU A 144 18.53 15.40 17.36
C GLU A 144 18.10 14.82 18.73
N GLU A 145 16.96 15.25 19.26
CA GLU A 145 16.36 14.80 20.51
C GLU A 145 15.56 13.50 20.37
N ARG A 146 15.62 12.88 19.20
CA ARG A 146 14.86 11.66 18.83
C ARG A 146 13.34 11.84 18.91
N ARG A 147 12.83 13.04 18.61
CA ARG A 147 11.40 13.31 18.44
C ARG A 147 11.03 13.19 16.99
N VAL A 148 9.85 12.68 16.73
CA VAL A 148 9.28 12.62 15.38
C VAL A 148 8.79 14.02 14.99
N THR A 149 9.48 14.70 14.09
CA THR A 149 9.10 16.04 13.62
C THR A 149 8.05 16.00 12.52
N TRP A 150 8.05 14.92 11.74
CA TRP A 150 7.08 14.70 10.67
C TRP A 150 6.89 13.20 10.39
N ALA A 151 5.68 12.82 9.95
CA ALA A 151 5.35 11.46 9.56
C ALA A 151 4.29 11.49 8.45
N ASN A 152 4.44 10.64 7.44
CA ASN A 152 3.48 10.54 6.35
C ASN A 152 2.21 9.78 6.76
N LEU A 153 1.20 9.77 5.89
CA LEU A 153 -0.08 9.09 6.14
C LEU A 153 0.09 7.59 6.43
N ALA A 154 1.03 6.90 5.76
CA ALA A 154 1.34 5.50 6.01
C ALA A 154 1.92 5.27 7.41
N ALA A 155 2.80 6.16 7.88
CA ALA A 155 3.36 6.09 9.24
C ALA A 155 2.30 6.32 10.32
N ARG A 156 1.38 7.26 10.11
CA ARG A 156 0.22 7.50 11.01
C ARG A 156 -0.70 6.28 11.10
N ARG A 157 -0.97 5.63 9.96
CA ARG A 157 -1.75 4.37 9.93
C ARG A 157 -1.01 3.22 10.62
N PHE A 158 0.29 3.13 10.43
CA PHE A 158 1.13 2.10 11.05
C PHE A 158 1.15 2.21 12.59
N THR A 159 1.27 3.43 13.12
CA THR A 159 1.28 3.68 14.57
C THR A 159 -0.12 3.71 15.21
N GLY A 160 -1.18 3.84 14.42
CA GLY A 160 -2.56 4.00 14.87
C GLY A 160 -2.83 5.33 15.60
N ARG A 161 -1.91 6.27 15.57
CA ARG A 161 -1.98 7.59 16.22
C ARG A 161 -1.12 8.61 15.48
N GLU A 162 -1.30 9.91 15.79
CA GLU A 162 -0.42 10.97 15.31
C GLU A 162 0.92 10.90 16.09
N PRO A 163 2.05 10.58 15.41
CA PRO A 163 3.34 10.44 16.08
C PRO A 163 4.12 11.75 16.22
N ARG A 164 3.62 12.85 15.64
CA ARG A 164 4.32 14.15 15.62
C ARG A 164 4.60 14.66 17.03
N GLU A 165 5.80 15.19 17.25
CA GLU A 165 6.33 15.68 18.53
C GLU A 165 6.52 14.61 19.61
N ALA A 166 6.15 13.36 19.34
CA ALA A 166 6.36 12.26 20.26
C ALA A 166 7.82 11.78 20.22
N ASN A 167 8.33 11.30 21.36
CA ASN A 167 9.62 10.63 21.37
C ASN A 167 9.52 9.30 20.63
N LEU A 168 10.51 8.99 19.77
CA LEU A 168 10.54 7.77 18.97
C LEU A 168 10.35 6.50 19.80
N ALA A 169 10.93 6.44 21.01
CA ALA A 169 10.80 5.30 21.90
C ALA A 169 9.36 5.03 22.38
N THR A 170 8.49 6.04 22.35
CA THR A 170 7.06 5.86 22.64
C THR A 170 6.27 5.43 21.41
N VAL A 171 6.77 5.72 20.21
CA VAL A 171 6.15 5.39 18.91
C VAL A 171 6.53 3.97 18.49
N ILE A 172 7.82 3.65 18.55
CA ILE A 172 8.39 2.35 18.17
C ILE A 172 9.19 1.82 19.37
N ARG A 173 8.65 0.79 20.03
CA ARG A 173 9.26 0.17 21.22
C ARG A 173 10.20 -0.97 20.81
N ALA A 174 11.22 -0.65 20.03
CA ALA A 174 12.19 -1.61 19.49
C ALA A 174 13.61 -1.11 19.76
N PRO A 175 14.35 -1.74 20.67
CA PRO A 175 15.68 -1.29 21.07
C PRO A 175 16.67 -1.20 19.91
N ASP A 176 16.65 -2.16 19.00
CA ASP A 176 17.45 -2.23 17.78
C ASP A 176 17.22 -1.02 16.85
N VAL A 177 15.96 -0.62 16.69
CA VAL A 177 15.57 0.57 15.91
C VAL A 177 16.05 1.85 16.56
N LEU A 178 15.90 1.96 17.89
CA LEU A 178 16.34 3.14 18.64
C LEU A 178 17.86 3.29 18.64
N GLU A 179 18.59 2.19 18.71
CA GLU A 179 20.05 2.17 18.62
C GLU A 179 20.51 2.57 17.21
N ALA A 180 19.85 2.07 16.16
CA ALA A 180 20.18 2.44 14.79
C ALA A 180 20.01 3.94 14.53
N VAL A 181 18.89 4.53 15.00
CA VAL A 181 18.65 5.98 14.89
C VAL A 181 19.70 6.79 15.68
N ALA A 182 20.01 6.36 16.92
CA ALA A 182 21.02 7.02 17.74
C ALA A 182 22.41 6.99 17.07
N ALA A 183 22.78 5.86 16.48
CA ALA A 183 24.06 5.70 15.78
C ALA A 183 24.15 6.57 14.51
N VAL A 184 23.04 6.72 13.75
CA VAL A 184 23.01 7.61 12.58
C VAL A 184 23.08 9.07 13.01
N LEU A 185 22.42 9.47 14.09
CA LEU A 185 22.49 10.84 14.64
C LEU A 185 23.92 11.21 15.08
N THR A 186 24.68 10.26 15.65
CA THR A 186 26.05 10.52 16.12
C THR A 186 27.11 10.32 15.05
N GLY A 187 26.97 9.31 14.19
CA GLY A 187 27.98 8.89 13.23
C GLY A 187 27.79 9.43 11.81
N GLY A 188 26.60 9.98 11.48
CA GLY A 188 26.29 10.54 10.16
C GLY A 188 26.30 9.53 9.00
N VAL A 189 26.33 8.21 9.29
CA VAL A 189 26.33 7.13 8.29
C VAL A 189 25.00 6.40 8.34
N GLY A 190 24.34 6.26 7.19
CA GLY A 190 23.08 5.53 7.06
C GLY A 190 23.18 4.07 7.53
N ARG A 191 22.09 3.54 8.06
CA ARG A 191 21.98 2.15 8.52
C ARG A 191 20.74 1.49 7.98
N GLN A 192 20.89 0.19 7.71
CA GLN A 192 19.79 -0.69 7.35
C GLN A 192 19.76 -1.86 8.34
N LEU A 193 18.53 -2.21 8.81
CA LEU A 193 18.33 -3.35 9.70
C LEU A 193 16.98 -4.01 9.41
N GLN A 194 16.84 -5.26 9.82
CA GLN A 194 15.54 -5.94 9.80
C GLN A 194 14.98 -6.00 11.22
N HIS A 195 13.70 -5.72 11.36
CA HIS A 195 12.98 -5.77 12.64
C HIS A 195 11.68 -6.54 12.46
N THR A 196 11.42 -7.50 13.36
CA THR A 196 10.17 -8.25 13.40
C THR A 196 9.34 -7.80 14.60
N THR A 197 8.12 -7.34 14.34
CA THR A 197 7.19 -6.93 15.41
C THR A 197 6.72 -8.13 16.19
N SER A 198 6.58 -7.97 17.52
CA SER A 198 6.02 -9.00 18.40
C SER A 198 4.50 -8.98 18.35
N GLY A 199 3.84 -10.15 18.36
CA GLY A 199 2.37 -10.24 18.43
C GLY A 199 1.77 -11.35 17.56
N PRO A 200 0.45 -11.56 17.62
CA PRO A 200 -0.24 -12.64 16.89
C PRO A 200 -0.17 -12.45 15.35
N THR A 201 0.06 -11.24 14.88
CA THR A 201 0.32 -10.92 13.47
C THR A 201 1.72 -10.29 13.34
N ALA A 202 2.76 -11.09 13.64
CA ALA A 202 4.13 -10.65 13.47
C ALA A 202 4.39 -10.20 12.02
N ARG A 203 5.00 -9.01 11.85
CA ARG A 203 5.42 -8.44 10.56
C ARG A 203 6.91 -8.17 10.60
N THR A 204 7.57 -8.45 9.51
CA THR A 204 9.00 -8.16 9.34
C THR A 204 9.19 -6.96 8.43
N PHE A 205 9.91 -5.98 8.93
CA PHE A 205 10.23 -4.75 8.21
C PHE A 205 11.72 -4.64 7.96
N THR A 206 12.10 -4.16 6.79
CA THR A 206 13.41 -3.56 6.58
C THR A 206 13.30 -2.08 6.91
N LEU A 207 14.08 -1.63 7.87
CA LEU A 207 14.22 -0.23 8.23
C LEU A 207 15.45 0.34 7.55
N VAL A 208 15.29 1.47 6.89
CA VAL A 208 16.37 2.28 6.34
C VAL A 208 16.40 3.58 7.12
N VAL A 209 17.52 3.88 7.73
CA VAL A 209 17.73 5.07 8.57
C VAL A 209 18.86 5.87 7.95
N GLU A 210 18.54 7.03 7.38
CA GLU A 210 19.47 7.87 6.62
C GLU A 210 19.63 9.25 7.25
N PRO A 211 20.87 9.80 7.33
CA PRO A 211 21.08 11.16 7.76
C PRO A 211 20.60 12.13 6.69
N LEU A 212 19.99 13.24 7.11
CA LEU A 212 19.61 14.34 6.23
C LEU A 212 20.75 15.37 6.16
N ALA A 213 21.08 15.81 4.95
CA ALA A 213 22.13 16.79 4.69
C ALA A 213 21.71 18.21 5.13
N GLY A 214 21.67 18.44 6.43
CA GLY A 214 21.24 19.71 7.04
C GLY A 214 19.85 19.61 7.68
N PRO A 215 19.41 20.67 8.39
CA PRO A 215 18.10 20.68 9.02
C PRO A 215 17.01 20.70 7.94
N ALA A 216 16.31 19.58 7.82
CA ALA A 216 15.16 19.44 6.95
C ALA A 216 13.87 19.95 7.63
N MET A 217 12.68 19.61 7.09
CA MET A 217 11.40 20.06 7.63
C MET A 217 11.35 19.94 9.16
N ASN A 218 11.05 21.05 9.83
CA ASN A 218 10.94 21.16 11.30
C ASN A 218 12.18 20.70 12.09
N GLY A 219 13.40 20.89 11.56
CA GLY A 219 14.65 20.53 12.27
C GLY A 219 15.03 19.05 12.22
N ALA A 220 14.41 18.26 11.36
CA ALA A 220 14.76 16.86 11.19
C ALA A 220 16.21 16.66 10.76
N ARG A 221 16.86 15.64 11.32
CA ARG A 221 18.24 15.22 11.04
C ARG A 221 18.33 13.83 10.43
N VAL A 222 17.32 13.00 10.65
CA VAL A 222 17.28 11.62 10.19
C VAL A 222 15.95 11.33 9.51
N LEU A 223 16.01 10.61 8.39
CA LEU A 223 14.88 10.00 7.71
C LEU A 223 14.87 8.50 8.02
N MET A 224 13.75 7.99 8.50
CA MET A 224 13.53 6.57 8.71
C MET A 224 12.39 6.08 7.84
N ILE A 225 12.64 5.02 7.09
CA ILE A 225 11.69 4.38 6.16
C ILE A 225 11.49 2.93 6.61
N LEU A 226 10.24 2.49 6.69
CA LEU A 226 9.89 1.08 6.96
C LEU A 226 9.37 0.43 5.68
N HIS A 227 10.00 -0.65 5.27
CA HIS A 227 9.55 -1.47 4.15
C HIS A 227 9.05 -2.81 4.66
N ASP A 228 7.76 -3.12 4.49
CA ASP A 228 7.17 -4.40 4.91
C ASP A 228 7.65 -5.51 3.96
N ILE A 229 8.49 -6.40 4.48
CA ILE A 229 9.04 -7.56 3.76
C ILE A 229 8.44 -8.88 4.27
N THR A 230 7.36 -8.83 5.04
CA THR A 230 6.75 -10.00 5.66
C THR A 230 6.43 -11.10 4.64
N ALA A 231 5.86 -10.72 3.49
CA ALA A 231 5.53 -11.66 2.43
C ALA A 231 6.78 -12.30 1.82
N LEU A 232 7.84 -11.52 1.63
CA LEU A 232 9.11 -12.00 1.08
C LEU A 232 9.80 -12.99 2.04
N VAL A 233 9.92 -12.62 3.32
CA VAL A 233 10.54 -13.49 4.33
C VAL A 233 9.76 -14.81 4.47
N ARG A 234 8.42 -14.75 4.55
CA ARG A 234 7.59 -15.96 4.61
C ARG A 234 7.75 -16.84 3.39
N MET A 235 7.92 -16.25 2.20
CA MET A 235 8.13 -16.98 0.97
C MET A 235 9.50 -17.68 0.97
N GLU A 236 10.54 -17.02 1.46
CA GLU A 236 11.88 -17.63 1.61
C GLU A 236 11.89 -18.75 2.66
N GLU A 237 11.25 -18.55 3.81
CA GLU A 237 11.07 -19.59 4.84
C GLU A 237 10.32 -20.80 4.28
N MET A 238 9.19 -20.59 3.60
CA MET A 238 8.43 -21.67 2.97
C MET A 238 9.25 -22.43 1.92
N ARG A 239 10.11 -21.73 1.17
CA ARG A 239 11.00 -22.36 0.19
C ARG A 239 12.10 -23.17 0.86
N ALA A 240 12.70 -22.65 1.93
CA ALA A 240 13.71 -23.38 2.70
C ALA A 240 13.12 -24.65 3.35
N ASP A 241 11.94 -24.53 3.97
CA ASP A 241 11.21 -25.66 4.55
C ASP A 241 10.84 -26.69 3.51
N PHE A 242 10.44 -26.28 2.30
CA PHE A 242 10.13 -27.18 1.20
C PHE A 242 11.35 -28.02 0.80
N VAL A 243 12.52 -27.40 0.62
CA VAL A 243 13.76 -28.10 0.24
C VAL A 243 14.20 -29.06 1.36
N ALA A 244 14.12 -28.61 2.62
CA ALA A 244 14.48 -29.43 3.77
C ALA A 244 13.58 -30.67 3.90
N ASN A 245 12.26 -30.49 3.81
CA ASN A 245 11.27 -31.56 3.90
C ASN A 245 11.38 -32.55 2.73
N ALA A 246 11.56 -32.05 1.48
CA ALA A 246 11.79 -32.90 0.31
C ALA A 246 13.04 -33.79 0.48
N SER A 247 14.13 -33.20 0.99
CA SER A 247 15.36 -33.90 1.27
C SER A 247 15.16 -34.98 2.34
N HIS A 248 14.42 -34.71 3.39
CA HIS A 248 14.11 -35.68 4.44
C HIS A 248 13.21 -36.82 3.95
N GLU A 249 12.14 -36.53 3.18
CA GLU A 249 11.21 -37.53 2.67
C GLU A 249 11.85 -38.40 1.56
N LEU A 250 12.91 -37.95 0.87
CA LEU A 250 13.71 -38.75 -0.05
C LEU A 250 14.77 -39.58 0.68
N ARG A 251 15.43 -39.06 1.69
CA ARG A 251 16.52 -39.74 2.40
C ARG A 251 16.06 -41.00 3.14
N THR A 252 14.89 -40.96 3.75
CA THR A 252 14.36 -42.08 4.54
C THR A 252 14.14 -43.36 3.70
N PRO A 253 13.40 -43.35 2.56
CA PRO A 253 13.22 -44.53 1.75
C PRO A 253 14.54 -44.99 1.08
N LEU A 254 15.42 -44.06 0.72
CA LEU A 254 16.73 -44.38 0.15
C LEU A 254 17.60 -45.13 1.15
N ALA A 255 17.67 -44.69 2.40
CA ALA A 255 18.39 -45.42 3.46
C ALA A 255 17.81 -46.82 3.70
N SER A 256 16.47 -46.97 3.64
CA SER A 256 15.82 -48.29 3.74
C SER A 256 16.18 -49.20 2.56
N LEU A 257 16.20 -48.66 1.33
CA LEU A 257 16.62 -49.45 0.14
C LEU A 257 18.05 -49.94 0.28
N VAL A 258 19.00 -49.07 0.70
CA VAL A 258 20.40 -49.43 0.94
C VAL A 258 20.50 -50.54 2.00
N GLY A 259 19.79 -50.39 3.13
CA GLY A 259 19.82 -51.41 4.20
C GLY A 259 19.25 -52.77 3.76
N PHE A 260 18.17 -52.78 2.95
CA PHE A 260 17.64 -54.04 2.40
C PHE A 260 18.61 -54.67 1.40
N ILE A 261 19.27 -53.87 0.55
CA ILE A 261 20.32 -54.40 -0.37
C ILE A 261 21.47 -55.02 0.42
N GLU A 262 21.94 -54.37 1.48
CA GLU A 262 23.00 -54.89 2.34
C GLU A 262 22.56 -56.19 3.03
N THR A 263 21.32 -56.27 3.50
CA THR A 263 20.76 -57.47 4.14
C THR A 263 20.67 -58.64 3.14
N LEU A 264 20.20 -58.40 1.92
CA LEU A 264 20.12 -59.40 0.84
C LEU A 264 21.51 -59.86 0.36
N ARG A 265 22.52 -58.98 0.40
CA ARG A 265 23.91 -59.34 0.03
C ARG A 265 24.66 -60.06 1.15
N GLY A 266 24.17 -60.01 2.40
CA GLY A 266 24.82 -60.58 3.58
C GLY A 266 23.95 -61.61 4.30
N PRO A 267 23.30 -61.25 5.44
CA PRO A 267 22.62 -62.23 6.32
C PRO A 267 21.48 -63.02 5.65
N ALA A 268 20.77 -62.42 4.69
CA ALA A 268 19.62 -63.06 4.01
C ALA A 268 19.97 -63.57 2.61
N LYS A 269 21.24 -63.81 2.28
CA LYS A 269 21.70 -64.18 0.94
C LYS A 269 21.07 -65.45 0.44
N ASP A 270 20.91 -66.47 1.30
CA ASP A 270 20.43 -67.85 0.94
C ASP A 270 18.97 -68.06 1.42
N ASP A 271 18.26 -66.99 1.89
CA ASP A 271 16.87 -67.04 2.34
C ASP A 271 15.92 -66.52 1.24
N ALA A 272 15.31 -67.45 0.48
CA ALA A 272 14.42 -67.14 -0.65
C ALA A 272 13.15 -66.39 -0.22
N GLU A 273 12.61 -66.67 0.97
CA GLU A 273 11.41 -66.01 1.48
C GLU A 273 11.72 -64.57 1.89
N ALA A 274 12.88 -64.36 2.51
CA ALA A 274 13.37 -63.01 2.82
C ALA A 274 13.64 -62.20 1.55
N HIS A 275 14.19 -62.84 0.50
CA HIS A 275 14.42 -62.20 -0.81
C HIS A 275 13.14 -61.63 -1.40
N GLU A 276 12.10 -62.45 -1.57
CA GLU A 276 10.81 -61.99 -2.14
C GLU A 276 10.20 -60.87 -1.30
N ARG A 277 10.21 -61.03 0.02
CA ARG A 277 9.66 -60.02 0.94
C ARG A 277 10.42 -58.68 0.86
N PHE A 278 11.75 -58.69 0.87
CA PHE A 278 12.55 -57.48 0.81
C PHE A 278 12.49 -56.83 -0.57
N LEU A 279 12.48 -57.59 -1.66
CA LEU A 279 12.27 -57.05 -3.01
C LEU A 279 10.91 -56.34 -3.14
N ALA A 280 9.83 -56.95 -2.61
CA ALA A 280 8.51 -56.31 -2.62
C ALA A 280 8.50 -54.97 -1.81
N ILE A 281 9.19 -54.93 -0.65
CA ILE A 281 9.33 -53.70 0.14
C ILE A 281 10.16 -52.67 -0.63
N MET A 282 11.26 -53.07 -1.25
CA MET A 282 12.12 -52.21 -2.05
C MET A 282 11.37 -51.60 -3.23
N GLN A 283 10.58 -52.41 -3.94
CA GLN A 283 9.73 -51.93 -5.03
C GLN A 283 8.74 -50.89 -4.56
N ALA A 284 8.03 -51.15 -3.44
CA ALA A 284 7.10 -50.20 -2.87
C ALA A 284 7.76 -48.85 -2.45
N GLN A 285 9.01 -48.91 -1.94
CA GLN A 285 9.78 -47.71 -1.61
C GLN A 285 10.21 -46.93 -2.87
N ALA A 286 10.66 -47.64 -3.93
CA ALA A 286 11.03 -47.01 -5.20
C ALA A 286 9.82 -46.32 -5.86
N GLU A 287 8.65 -46.98 -5.92
CA GLU A 287 7.41 -46.42 -6.44
C GLU A 287 6.95 -45.20 -5.64
N ARG A 288 7.14 -45.23 -4.31
CA ARG A 288 6.85 -44.08 -3.46
C ARG A 288 7.79 -42.91 -3.77
N MET A 289 9.09 -43.16 -3.99
CA MET A 289 10.03 -42.09 -4.35
C MET A 289 9.69 -41.51 -5.72
N SER A 290 9.34 -42.34 -6.73
CA SER A 290 8.89 -41.84 -8.04
C SER A 290 7.70 -40.88 -7.90
N ARG A 291 6.65 -41.28 -7.16
CA ARG A 291 5.50 -40.43 -6.94
C ARG A 291 5.87 -39.13 -6.21
N LEU A 292 6.78 -39.17 -5.23
CA LEU A 292 7.23 -37.97 -4.55
C LEU A 292 7.95 -37.02 -5.50
N ILE A 293 8.81 -37.54 -6.39
CA ILE A 293 9.52 -36.73 -7.40
C ILE A 293 8.52 -36.12 -8.40
N GLU A 294 7.55 -36.91 -8.87
CA GLU A 294 6.49 -36.43 -9.77
C GLU A 294 5.66 -35.31 -9.13
N ASP A 295 5.26 -35.48 -7.87
CA ASP A 295 4.53 -34.49 -7.10
C ASP A 295 5.34 -33.16 -6.93
N LEU A 296 6.66 -33.29 -6.65
CA LEU A 296 7.56 -32.14 -6.52
C LEU A 296 7.71 -31.38 -7.85
N LEU A 297 7.92 -32.12 -8.96
CA LEU A 297 8.05 -31.50 -10.29
C LEU A 297 6.72 -30.86 -10.73
N SER A 298 5.59 -31.53 -10.48
CA SER A 298 4.25 -30.99 -10.77
C SER A 298 4.00 -29.71 -9.99
N LEU A 299 4.24 -29.72 -8.68
CA LEU A 299 4.07 -28.56 -7.83
C LEU A 299 4.93 -27.38 -8.30
N SER A 300 6.21 -27.64 -8.61
CA SER A 300 7.13 -26.62 -9.13
C SER A 300 6.63 -26.00 -10.43
N ARG A 301 6.11 -26.79 -11.37
CA ARG A 301 5.55 -26.29 -12.63
C ARG A 301 4.30 -25.44 -12.41
N ILE A 302 3.41 -25.88 -11.52
CA ILE A 302 2.16 -25.17 -11.24
C ILE A 302 2.45 -23.83 -10.57
N GLU A 303 3.38 -23.77 -9.62
CA GLU A 303 3.79 -22.53 -8.94
C GLU A 303 4.37 -21.50 -9.91
N LEU A 304 5.18 -21.92 -10.88
CA LEU A 304 5.70 -21.02 -11.92
C LEU A 304 4.59 -20.38 -12.76
N HIS A 305 3.44 -21.06 -12.92
CA HIS A 305 2.34 -20.59 -13.76
C HIS A 305 1.08 -20.22 -12.95
N GLU A 306 1.14 -20.15 -11.62
CA GLU A 306 -0.03 -19.91 -10.76
C GLU A 306 -0.80 -18.61 -11.12
N HIS A 307 -0.07 -17.59 -11.56
CA HIS A 307 -0.67 -16.30 -11.93
C HIS A 307 -1.19 -16.26 -13.37
N THR A 308 -0.88 -17.26 -14.20
CA THR A 308 -1.33 -17.34 -15.59
C THR A 308 -2.53 -18.29 -15.67
N PRO A 309 -3.76 -17.77 -15.83
CA PRO A 309 -4.93 -18.64 -15.95
C PRO A 309 -4.84 -19.52 -17.19
N PRO A 310 -5.36 -20.75 -17.16
CA PRO A 310 -5.39 -21.64 -18.32
C PRO A 310 -6.31 -21.06 -19.40
N THR A 311 -5.96 -21.30 -20.67
CA THR A 311 -6.71 -20.82 -21.85
C THR A 311 -7.61 -21.86 -22.48
N GLY A 312 -7.50 -23.13 -22.03
CA GLY A 312 -8.29 -24.26 -22.54
C GLY A 312 -9.69 -24.32 -21.91
N THR A 313 -10.46 -25.30 -22.38
CA THR A 313 -11.74 -25.71 -21.79
C THR A 313 -11.67 -27.16 -21.37
N ALA A 314 -12.30 -27.52 -20.27
CA ALA A 314 -12.30 -28.86 -19.72
C ALA A 314 -13.73 -29.34 -19.45
N ASP A 315 -14.03 -30.56 -19.85
CA ASP A 315 -15.23 -31.28 -19.46
C ASP A 315 -14.96 -32.03 -18.14
N VAL A 316 -15.57 -31.54 -17.06
CA VAL A 316 -15.34 -32.08 -15.72
C VAL A 316 -15.96 -33.49 -15.58
N ARG A 317 -17.05 -33.79 -16.29
CA ARG A 317 -17.66 -35.13 -16.29
C ARG A 317 -16.69 -36.17 -16.81
N ASP A 318 -16.20 -35.97 -18.04
CA ASP A 318 -15.24 -36.86 -18.66
C ASP A 318 -13.97 -37.08 -17.85
N ILE A 319 -13.50 -36.01 -17.18
CA ILE A 319 -12.32 -36.06 -16.33
C ILE A 319 -12.57 -36.95 -15.11
N VAL A 320 -13.67 -36.70 -14.39
CA VAL A 320 -13.98 -37.42 -13.15
C VAL A 320 -14.30 -38.88 -13.43
N GLU A 321 -15.05 -39.19 -14.49
CA GLU A 321 -15.35 -40.57 -14.91
C GLU A 321 -14.07 -41.34 -15.24
N ARG A 322 -13.19 -40.78 -16.07
CA ARG A 322 -11.87 -41.44 -16.40
C ARG A 322 -10.99 -41.63 -15.17
N VAL A 323 -10.95 -40.67 -14.26
CA VAL A 323 -10.17 -40.81 -13.03
C VAL A 323 -10.76 -41.89 -12.12
N ALA A 324 -12.08 -41.97 -12.01
CA ALA A 324 -12.78 -42.98 -11.23
C ALA A 324 -12.52 -44.39 -11.80
N GLU A 325 -12.65 -44.57 -13.12
CA GLU A 325 -12.29 -45.83 -13.80
C GLU A 325 -10.84 -46.24 -13.49
N GLY A 326 -9.88 -45.31 -13.56
CA GLY A 326 -8.49 -45.60 -13.24
C GLY A 326 -8.25 -46.00 -11.77
N LEU A 327 -9.12 -45.57 -10.85
CA LEU A 327 -9.05 -45.90 -9.42
C LEU A 327 -9.92 -47.10 -9.00
N GLU A 328 -10.72 -47.69 -9.90
CA GLU A 328 -11.58 -48.83 -9.61
C GLU A 328 -10.83 -50.05 -9.04
N PRO A 329 -9.63 -50.45 -9.55
CA PRO A 329 -8.85 -51.53 -8.95
C PRO A 329 -8.44 -51.23 -7.51
N GLN A 330 -8.18 -49.97 -7.19
CA GLN A 330 -7.80 -49.56 -5.84
C GLN A 330 -9.03 -49.57 -4.90
N ALA A 331 -10.20 -49.11 -5.38
CA ALA A 331 -11.46 -49.18 -4.66
C ALA A 331 -11.86 -50.63 -4.36
N ALA A 332 -11.77 -51.51 -5.35
CA ALA A 332 -12.08 -52.93 -5.22
C ALA A 332 -11.21 -53.66 -4.18
N LYS A 333 -9.90 -53.36 -4.10
CA LYS A 333 -9.01 -53.93 -3.07
C LYS A 333 -9.44 -53.59 -1.64
N ARG A 334 -10.23 -52.55 -1.46
CA ARG A 334 -10.76 -52.11 -0.16
C ARG A 334 -12.27 -52.36 0.00
N SER A 335 -12.89 -53.07 -0.93
CA SER A 335 -14.34 -53.28 -1.00
C SER A 335 -15.14 -51.96 -0.98
N MET A 336 -14.54 -50.91 -1.55
CA MET A 336 -15.16 -49.59 -1.69
C MET A 336 -15.73 -49.40 -3.10
N ARG A 337 -16.64 -48.46 -3.26
CA ARG A 337 -17.15 -48.05 -4.57
C ARG A 337 -17.11 -46.51 -4.70
N ILE A 338 -17.08 -46.03 -5.94
CA ILE A 338 -17.16 -44.58 -6.24
C ILE A 338 -18.53 -44.36 -6.86
N ASP A 339 -19.38 -43.62 -6.14
CA ASP A 339 -20.73 -43.24 -6.57
C ASP A 339 -20.72 -41.84 -7.17
N ILE A 340 -20.85 -41.74 -8.51
CA ILE A 340 -20.82 -40.49 -9.25
C ILE A 340 -22.27 -40.02 -9.51
N ARG A 341 -22.61 -38.82 -9.02
CA ARG A 341 -23.90 -38.15 -9.25
C ARG A 341 -23.69 -36.77 -9.80
N MET A 342 -23.91 -36.61 -11.07
CA MET A 342 -23.72 -35.34 -11.78
C MET A 342 -25.00 -34.95 -12.49
N ALA A 343 -25.27 -33.65 -12.59
CA ALA A 343 -26.38 -33.15 -13.41
C ALA A 343 -26.15 -33.51 -14.88
N ASP A 344 -27.23 -33.85 -15.62
CA ASP A 344 -27.11 -34.33 -17.01
C ASP A 344 -26.44 -33.33 -17.96
N ASP A 345 -26.65 -32.03 -17.73
CA ASP A 345 -26.11 -30.94 -18.53
C ASP A 345 -25.09 -30.12 -17.71
N LEU A 346 -23.86 -30.66 -17.58
CA LEU A 346 -22.79 -29.94 -16.91
C LEU A 346 -22.05 -29.04 -17.91
N PRO A 347 -21.93 -27.73 -17.63
CA PRO A 347 -21.18 -26.83 -18.48
C PRO A 347 -19.66 -27.10 -18.37
N SER A 348 -18.95 -27.01 -19.50
CA SER A 348 -17.49 -27.01 -19.51
C SER A 348 -16.95 -25.81 -18.74
N VAL A 349 -15.79 -26.00 -18.13
CA VAL A 349 -15.13 -24.94 -17.37
C VAL A 349 -13.86 -24.47 -18.11
N PRO A 350 -13.47 -23.19 -18.01
CA PRO A 350 -12.16 -22.75 -18.43
C PRO A 350 -11.08 -23.49 -17.63
N GLY A 351 -10.23 -24.26 -18.29
CA GLY A 351 -9.27 -25.06 -17.54
C GLY A 351 -8.36 -25.92 -18.40
N GLU A 352 -7.30 -26.43 -17.78
CA GLU A 352 -6.40 -27.42 -18.36
C GLU A 352 -6.82 -28.82 -17.92
N PRO A 353 -7.25 -29.71 -18.88
CA PRO A 353 -7.78 -31.03 -18.54
C PRO A 353 -6.83 -31.89 -17.71
N ASN A 354 -5.54 -31.86 -17.98
CA ASN A 354 -4.55 -32.67 -17.25
C ASN A 354 -4.40 -32.22 -15.80
N GLU A 355 -4.41 -30.90 -15.55
CA GLU A 355 -4.34 -30.36 -14.21
C GLU A 355 -5.61 -30.68 -13.40
N LEU A 356 -6.80 -30.52 -14.01
CA LEU A 356 -8.04 -30.89 -13.35
C LEU A 356 -8.15 -32.39 -13.10
N SER A 357 -7.63 -33.24 -14.02
CA SER A 357 -7.51 -34.66 -13.78
C SER A 357 -6.65 -34.98 -12.56
N GLN A 358 -5.52 -34.27 -12.38
CA GLN A 358 -4.67 -34.40 -11.20
C GLN A 358 -5.38 -33.94 -9.91
N VAL A 359 -6.23 -32.91 -9.97
CA VAL A 359 -7.06 -32.48 -8.83
C VAL A 359 -7.97 -33.62 -8.37
N PHE A 360 -8.78 -34.16 -9.28
CA PHE A 360 -9.74 -35.22 -8.93
C PHE A 360 -9.06 -36.52 -8.58
N GLN A 361 -7.97 -36.88 -9.21
CA GLN A 361 -7.16 -38.03 -8.84
C GLN A 361 -6.64 -37.94 -7.40
N ASN A 362 -6.10 -36.79 -7.00
CA ASN A 362 -5.64 -36.58 -5.63
C ASN A 362 -6.80 -36.63 -4.61
N LEU A 363 -7.96 -36.04 -4.93
CA LEU A 363 -9.11 -36.05 -4.02
C LEU A 363 -9.72 -37.44 -3.89
N LEU A 364 -9.94 -38.15 -5.00
CA LEU A 364 -10.51 -39.51 -5.02
C LEU A 364 -9.55 -40.52 -4.38
N ALA A 365 -8.26 -40.46 -4.69
CA ALA A 365 -7.26 -41.32 -4.07
C ALA A 365 -7.18 -41.10 -2.54
N ASN A 366 -7.30 -39.86 -2.08
CA ASN A 366 -7.39 -39.53 -0.65
C ASN A 366 -8.67 -40.12 -0.03
N ALA A 367 -9.83 -39.94 -0.69
CA ALA A 367 -11.10 -40.47 -0.20
C ALA A 367 -11.09 -41.98 -0.07
N LEU A 368 -10.54 -42.71 -1.07
CA LEU A 368 -10.33 -44.15 -1.01
C LEU A 368 -9.33 -44.57 0.06
N LYS A 369 -8.29 -43.77 0.29
CA LYS A 369 -7.22 -44.06 1.23
C LYS A 369 -7.65 -43.90 2.69
N TYR A 370 -8.41 -42.84 3.01
CA TYR A 370 -8.82 -42.47 4.39
C TYR A 370 -10.25 -42.91 4.72
N GLY A 371 -11.07 -43.20 3.73
CA GLY A 371 -12.40 -43.76 3.92
C GLY A 371 -12.36 -45.15 4.55
N HIS A 372 -13.42 -45.55 5.24
CA HIS A 372 -13.59 -46.91 5.76
C HIS A 372 -13.85 -47.90 4.64
N GLY A 373 -13.31 -49.10 4.77
CA GLY A 373 -13.64 -50.20 3.86
C GLY A 373 -15.16 -50.47 3.80
N GLU A 374 -15.62 -51.08 2.73
CA GLU A 374 -17.06 -51.39 2.50
C GLU A 374 -17.98 -50.17 2.42
N THR A 375 -17.42 -48.95 2.26
CA THR A 375 -18.19 -47.74 2.10
C THR A 375 -18.12 -47.16 0.67
N ALA A 376 -18.94 -46.14 0.38
CA ALA A 376 -18.87 -45.42 -0.89
C ALA A 376 -18.18 -44.09 -0.73
N VAL A 377 -17.44 -43.72 -1.77
CA VAL A 377 -16.99 -42.32 -1.99
C VAL A 377 -18.02 -41.63 -2.87
N ASP A 378 -18.72 -40.64 -2.35
CA ASP A 378 -19.73 -39.93 -3.11
C ASP A 378 -19.08 -38.72 -3.86
N VAL A 379 -19.28 -38.68 -5.18
CA VAL A 379 -18.86 -37.55 -6.03
C VAL A 379 -20.09 -36.86 -6.58
N THR A 380 -20.20 -35.57 -6.35
CA THR A 380 -21.33 -34.77 -6.87
C THR A 380 -20.83 -33.56 -7.62
N ALA A 381 -21.43 -33.26 -8.78
CA ALA A 381 -21.13 -32.05 -9.53
C ALA A 381 -22.41 -31.34 -9.92
N VAL A 382 -22.52 -30.05 -9.55
CA VAL A 382 -23.68 -29.21 -9.85
C VAL A 382 -23.25 -27.77 -10.14
N PRO A 383 -23.89 -27.11 -11.11
CA PRO A 383 -23.69 -25.69 -11.33
C PRO A 383 -24.35 -24.92 -10.17
N VAL A 384 -23.68 -23.87 -9.67
CA VAL A 384 -24.19 -22.96 -8.64
C VAL A 384 -24.09 -21.50 -9.11
N PRO A 385 -25.05 -20.63 -8.75
CA PRO A 385 -25.11 -19.28 -9.26
C PRO A 385 -23.98 -18.38 -8.74
N ARG A 386 -23.37 -18.78 -7.62
CA ARG A 386 -22.30 -17.99 -6.99
C ARG A 386 -21.33 -18.86 -6.21
N GLY A 387 -20.04 -18.58 -6.36
CA GLY A 387 -18.98 -19.22 -5.60
C GLY A 387 -18.85 -18.70 -4.16
N PRO A 388 -18.11 -19.44 -3.29
CA PRO A 388 -17.89 -19.08 -1.89
C PRO A 388 -17.06 -17.80 -1.73
N ALA A 389 -17.06 -17.25 -0.50
CA ALA A 389 -16.30 -16.04 -0.18
C ALA A 389 -14.77 -16.20 -0.36
N SER A 390 -14.28 -17.42 -0.31
CA SER A 390 -12.87 -17.76 -0.55
C SER A 390 -12.42 -17.64 -2.01
N MET A 391 -13.36 -17.58 -2.97
CA MET A 391 -13.01 -17.29 -4.38
C MET A 391 -12.61 -15.82 -4.57
N PRO A 392 -11.67 -15.53 -5.51
CA PRO A 392 -11.37 -14.17 -5.92
C PRO A 392 -12.64 -13.43 -6.32
N ALA A 393 -12.79 -12.16 -5.93
CA ALA A 393 -14.01 -11.38 -6.16
C ALA A 393 -14.44 -11.32 -7.63
N ALA A 394 -13.47 -11.22 -8.54
CA ALA A 394 -13.69 -11.19 -9.99
C ALA A 394 -14.23 -12.52 -10.58
N SER A 395 -14.02 -13.66 -9.89
CA SER A 395 -14.40 -15.00 -10.33
C SER A 395 -15.57 -15.58 -9.54
N ARG A 396 -16.16 -14.81 -8.61
CA ARG A 396 -17.23 -15.26 -7.69
C ARG A 396 -18.62 -15.30 -8.32
N GLY A 397 -18.72 -15.34 -9.63
CA GLY A 397 -19.96 -15.51 -10.39
C GLY A 397 -20.46 -16.96 -10.42
N PRO A 398 -21.22 -17.34 -11.48
CA PRO A 398 -21.63 -18.70 -11.71
C PRO A 398 -20.42 -19.64 -11.76
N CYS A 399 -20.50 -20.76 -11.04
CA CYS A 399 -19.41 -21.73 -10.99
C CYS A 399 -19.93 -23.16 -10.92
N LEU A 400 -19.07 -24.09 -11.28
CA LEU A 400 -19.29 -25.52 -11.10
C LEU A 400 -18.76 -25.92 -9.72
N ARG A 401 -19.62 -26.51 -8.89
CA ARG A 401 -19.25 -27.08 -7.59
C ARG A 401 -19.10 -28.59 -7.74
N VAL A 402 -17.90 -29.10 -7.44
CA VAL A 402 -17.61 -30.53 -7.44
C VAL A 402 -17.20 -30.96 -6.04
N SER A 403 -17.92 -31.89 -5.43
CA SER A 403 -17.67 -32.36 -4.07
C SER A 403 -17.31 -33.81 -4.07
N VAL A 404 -16.26 -34.18 -3.36
CA VAL A 404 -15.81 -35.56 -3.10
C VAL A 404 -15.96 -35.81 -1.60
N ARG A 405 -16.80 -36.76 -1.20
CA ARG A 405 -17.09 -37.10 0.19
C ARG A 405 -16.64 -38.52 0.49
N ASP A 406 -15.85 -38.67 1.52
CA ASP A 406 -15.51 -39.96 2.13
C ASP A 406 -16.30 -40.20 3.43
N ARG A 407 -16.33 -41.45 3.87
CA ARG A 407 -16.87 -41.90 5.15
C ARG A 407 -15.76 -42.52 5.99
N GLY A 408 -14.76 -41.71 6.31
CA GLY A 408 -13.62 -42.06 7.13
C GLY A 408 -13.72 -41.59 8.56
N ASP A 409 -12.58 -41.59 9.26
CA ASP A 409 -12.47 -41.14 10.67
C ASP A 409 -12.73 -39.65 10.83
N GLY A 410 -12.80 -38.88 9.73
CA GLY A 410 -12.90 -37.42 9.76
C GLY A 410 -11.61 -36.75 10.25
N ILE A 411 -11.62 -35.40 10.27
CA ILE A 411 -10.43 -34.59 10.56
C ILE A 411 -10.80 -33.59 11.66
N PRO A 412 -10.00 -33.50 12.73
CA PRO A 412 -10.20 -32.46 13.77
C PRO A 412 -10.08 -31.06 13.21
N LYS A 413 -10.90 -30.13 13.69
CA LYS A 413 -11.01 -28.75 13.19
C LYS A 413 -9.69 -27.98 13.19
N GLU A 414 -8.82 -28.25 14.17
CA GLU A 414 -7.50 -27.63 14.31
C GLU A 414 -6.55 -27.93 13.16
N HIS A 415 -6.74 -29.08 12.47
CA HIS A 415 -5.93 -29.49 11.33
C HIS A 415 -6.44 -28.96 9.97
N LEU A 416 -7.75 -28.61 9.87
CA LEU A 416 -8.37 -28.21 8.59
C LEU A 416 -7.64 -27.06 7.88
N PRO A 417 -7.22 -25.97 8.53
CA PRO A 417 -6.51 -24.87 7.87
C PRO A 417 -5.14 -25.27 7.30
N ARG A 418 -4.53 -26.31 7.87
CA ARG A 418 -3.18 -26.75 7.56
C ARG A 418 -3.11 -27.86 6.53
N LEU A 419 -4.22 -28.53 6.20
CA LEU A 419 -4.25 -29.67 5.29
C LEU A 419 -3.68 -29.39 3.90
N THR A 420 -3.70 -28.15 3.46
CA THR A 420 -3.16 -27.70 2.17
C THR A 420 -1.72 -27.18 2.27
N GLU A 421 -1.09 -27.23 3.45
CA GLU A 421 0.33 -26.94 3.61
C GLU A 421 1.15 -28.12 3.02
N ARG A 422 2.31 -27.79 2.44
CA ARG A 422 3.21 -28.80 1.84
C ARG A 422 3.76 -29.74 2.91
N PHE A 423 3.75 -31.06 2.65
CA PHE A 423 4.19 -32.12 3.56
C PHE A 423 3.39 -32.25 4.85
N TYR A 424 2.29 -31.49 5.02
CA TYR A 424 1.48 -31.58 6.22
C TYR A 424 0.68 -32.89 6.26
N ARG A 425 0.59 -33.50 7.45
CA ARG A 425 -0.13 -34.74 7.72
C ARG A 425 -0.68 -34.70 9.13
N VAL A 426 -1.96 -35.09 9.33
CA VAL A 426 -2.61 -35.18 10.65
C VAL A 426 -1.95 -36.27 11.48
N ASP A 427 -1.73 -37.46 10.91
CA ASP A 427 -1.01 -38.58 11.50
C ASP A 427 0.15 -39.00 10.58
N THR A 428 1.37 -38.72 11.02
CA THR A 428 2.58 -38.99 10.24
C THR A 428 2.88 -40.50 10.14
N ALA A 429 2.57 -41.32 11.16
CA ALA A 429 2.84 -42.75 11.17
C ALA A 429 1.89 -43.49 10.25
N ARG A 430 0.59 -43.30 10.42
CA ARG A 430 -0.46 -43.92 9.58
C ARG A 430 -0.35 -43.49 8.11
N SER A 431 -0.08 -42.22 7.89
CA SER A 431 0.05 -41.63 6.55
C SER A 431 1.26 -42.18 5.79
N ARG A 432 2.38 -42.46 6.50
CA ARG A 432 3.56 -43.11 5.92
C ARG A 432 3.27 -44.54 5.51
N GLN A 433 2.60 -45.33 6.33
CA GLN A 433 2.19 -46.70 6.01
C GLN A 433 1.28 -46.74 4.80
N LEU A 434 0.40 -45.76 4.65
CA LEU A 434 -0.50 -45.62 3.51
C LEU A 434 0.14 -44.94 2.26
N GLY A 435 1.46 -44.68 2.26
CA GLY A 435 2.20 -44.15 1.11
C GLY A 435 1.89 -42.70 0.71
N GLY A 436 1.40 -41.86 1.65
CA GLY A 436 1.14 -40.44 1.34
C GLY A 436 2.40 -39.61 1.26
N THR A 437 2.46 -38.68 0.31
CA THR A 437 3.56 -37.71 0.16
C THR A 437 3.36 -36.46 0.98
N GLY A 438 2.09 -36.09 1.30
CA GLY A 438 1.71 -34.82 1.93
C GLY A 438 1.75 -33.64 0.97
N LEU A 439 1.87 -33.90 -0.34
CA LEU A 439 1.88 -32.88 -1.38
C LEU A 439 0.55 -32.80 -2.16
N GLY A 440 -0.24 -33.88 -2.21
CA GLY A 440 -1.42 -33.96 -3.06
C GLY A 440 -2.44 -32.84 -2.83
N LEU A 441 -2.78 -32.47 -1.56
CA LEU A 441 -3.71 -31.37 -1.27
C LEU A 441 -3.09 -29.98 -1.53
N ALA A 442 -1.76 -29.83 -1.40
CA ALA A 442 -1.07 -28.61 -1.80
C ALA A 442 -1.15 -28.44 -3.33
N ILE A 443 -0.94 -29.51 -4.10
CA ILE A 443 -1.10 -29.51 -5.56
C ILE A 443 -2.53 -29.13 -5.93
N VAL A 444 -3.54 -29.74 -5.30
CA VAL A 444 -4.96 -29.39 -5.51
C VAL A 444 -5.21 -27.90 -5.30
N LYS A 445 -4.73 -27.36 -4.20
CA LYS A 445 -4.88 -25.93 -3.87
C LYS A 445 -4.28 -25.02 -4.96
N HIS A 446 -3.05 -25.29 -5.39
CA HIS A 446 -2.36 -24.46 -6.39
C HIS A 446 -3.02 -24.57 -7.78
N ILE A 447 -3.43 -25.78 -8.20
CA ILE A 447 -4.18 -25.94 -9.45
C ILE A 447 -5.51 -25.18 -9.39
N VAL A 448 -6.28 -25.35 -8.32
CA VAL A 448 -7.58 -24.68 -8.16
C VAL A 448 -7.40 -23.16 -8.11
N ALA A 449 -6.35 -22.64 -7.45
CA ALA A 449 -6.01 -21.22 -7.43
C ALA A 449 -5.65 -20.69 -8.83
N ARG A 450 -4.85 -21.42 -9.62
CA ARG A 450 -4.52 -21.12 -11.02
C ARG A 450 -5.80 -21.01 -11.88
N HIS A 451 -6.77 -21.90 -11.65
CA HIS A 451 -8.08 -21.90 -12.31
C HIS A 451 -9.06 -20.83 -11.74
N ARG A 452 -8.56 -19.92 -10.87
CA ARG A 452 -9.39 -18.89 -10.21
C ARG A 452 -10.56 -19.47 -9.42
N GLY A 453 -10.48 -20.73 -9.02
CA GLY A 453 -11.44 -21.44 -8.22
C GLY A 453 -11.22 -21.31 -6.72
N ALA A 454 -11.93 -22.13 -5.94
CA ALA A 454 -11.71 -22.28 -4.50
C ALA A 454 -11.83 -23.75 -4.08
N LEU A 455 -11.04 -24.16 -3.09
CA LEU A 455 -11.18 -25.42 -2.38
C LEU A 455 -11.77 -25.13 -1.00
N THR A 456 -12.82 -25.86 -0.62
CA THR A 456 -13.34 -25.85 0.76
C THR A 456 -13.30 -27.27 1.31
N ILE A 457 -13.05 -27.39 2.62
CA ILE A 457 -12.91 -28.68 3.32
C ILE A 457 -13.85 -28.63 4.52
N GLU A 458 -14.76 -29.57 4.58
CA GLU A 458 -15.67 -29.79 5.71
C GLU A 458 -15.46 -31.19 6.26
N SER A 459 -15.29 -31.33 7.56
CA SER A 459 -15.08 -32.62 8.19
C SER A 459 -15.58 -32.65 9.62
N THR A 460 -16.16 -33.79 9.99
CA THR A 460 -16.58 -34.09 11.36
C THR A 460 -15.94 -35.40 11.77
N VAL A 461 -15.30 -35.42 12.94
CA VAL A 461 -14.66 -36.65 13.45
C VAL A 461 -15.72 -37.73 13.64
N GLY A 462 -15.47 -38.91 13.07
CA GLY A 462 -16.38 -40.07 13.08
C GLY A 462 -17.40 -40.12 11.93
N GLU A 463 -17.56 -39.04 11.11
CA GLU A 463 -18.53 -38.99 10.01
C GLU A 463 -17.89 -38.96 8.61
N GLY A 464 -16.60 -38.59 8.54
CA GLY A 464 -15.85 -38.47 7.29
C GLY A 464 -15.55 -37.02 6.89
N SER A 465 -15.11 -36.83 5.66
CA SER A 465 -14.70 -35.52 5.11
C SER A 465 -15.32 -35.26 3.74
N THR A 466 -15.55 -33.99 3.45
CA THR A 466 -16.02 -33.52 2.15
C THR A 466 -15.07 -32.44 1.62
N PHE A 467 -14.47 -32.72 0.48
CA PHE A 467 -13.61 -31.80 -0.26
C PHE A 467 -14.40 -31.22 -1.42
N THR A 468 -14.60 -29.92 -1.46
CA THR A 468 -15.39 -29.26 -2.51
C THR A 468 -14.52 -28.29 -3.30
N VAL A 469 -14.48 -28.48 -4.60
CA VAL A 469 -13.81 -27.62 -5.58
C VAL A 469 -14.86 -26.77 -6.29
N TYR A 470 -14.64 -25.47 -6.36
CA TYR A 470 -15.44 -24.53 -7.13
C TYR A 470 -14.64 -24.02 -8.31
N LEU A 471 -15.15 -24.17 -9.52
CA LEU A 471 -14.49 -23.73 -10.77
C LEU A 471 -15.40 -22.69 -11.46
N PRO A 472 -14.88 -21.51 -11.85
CA PRO A 472 -15.69 -20.50 -12.52
C PRO A 472 -16.15 -21.02 -13.90
N LEU A 473 -17.38 -20.70 -14.29
CA LEU A 473 -17.95 -21.06 -15.60
C LEU A 473 -17.60 -20.07 -16.71
N SER A 474 -17.22 -18.86 -16.33
CA SER A 474 -16.78 -17.81 -17.27
C SER A 474 -15.30 -17.50 -17.06
N PRO A 475 -14.53 -17.25 -18.11
CA PRO A 475 -13.17 -16.79 -17.95
C PRO A 475 -13.17 -15.47 -17.15
N PRO A 476 -12.17 -15.24 -16.28
CA PRO A 476 -12.06 -13.98 -15.57
C PRO A 476 -11.96 -12.82 -16.59
N PRO A 477 -12.57 -11.65 -16.30
CA PRO A 477 -12.40 -10.49 -17.17
C PRO A 477 -10.91 -10.19 -17.29
N VAL A 478 -10.41 -10.15 -18.53
CA VAL A 478 -9.05 -9.72 -18.83
C VAL A 478 -8.93 -8.28 -18.31
N PRO A 479 -7.96 -7.95 -17.44
CA PRO A 479 -7.76 -6.57 -17.04
C PRO A 479 -7.45 -5.76 -18.30
N VAL A 480 -8.40 -4.94 -18.74
CA VAL A 480 -8.17 -3.96 -19.81
C VAL A 480 -7.15 -2.98 -19.19
N PRO A 481 -5.95 -2.79 -19.78
CA PRO A 481 -5.06 -1.75 -19.32
C PRO A 481 -5.84 -0.43 -19.44
N GLU A 482 -6.00 0.30 -18.32
CA GLU A 482 -6.53 1.66 -18.34
C GLU A 482 -5.62 2.49 -19.25
N ILE A 483 -6.05 2.72 -20.48
CA ILE A 483 -5.42 3.71 -21.36
C ILE A 483 -5.74 5.05 -20.67
N PRO A 484 -4.74 5.81 -20.19
CA PRO A 484 -5.00 7.11 -19.62
C PRO A 484 -5.71 7.94 -20.67
N SER A 485 -6.93 8.39 -20.39
CA SER A 485 -7.71 9.26 -21.24
C SER A 485 -6.85 10.48 -21.54
N ARG A 486 -6.39 10.61 -22.79
CA ARG A 486 -5.81 11.84 -23.30
C ARG A 486 -6.88 12.91 -23.14
N GLY A 487 -6.67 13.77 -22.13
CA GLY A 487 -7.50 14.95 -21.95
C GLY A 487 -7.46 15.78 -23.22
N ASP A 488 -8.60 15.90 -23.86
CA ASP A 488 -8.86 16.91 -24.88
C ASP A 488 -8.63 18.28 -24.24
N LYS A 489 -7.49 18.88 -24.59
CA LYS A 489 -7.32 20.31 -24.48
C LYS A 489 -7.69 20.89 -25.83
N VAL A 490 -8.86 21.50 -25.89
CA VAL A 490 -9.19 22.60 -26.83
C VAL A 490 -9.10 23.91 -26.03
#